data_39669480665d28085fc366fcdff46724
#
_entry.id   39669480665d28085fc366fcdff46724
#
_cell.length_a   1.000
_cell.length_b   1.000
_cell.length_c   1.000
_cell.angle_alpha   90.00
_cell.angle_beta   90.00
_cell.angle_gamma   90.00
#
_symmetry.space_group_name_H-M   'P 1'
#
loop_
_entity.id
_entity.type
_entity.pdbx_description
1 polymer ?
#
loop_
_entity_poly.entity_id
_entity_poly.type
_entity_poly.pdbx_seq_one_letter_code
_entity_poly.pdbx_strand_id
1 'polypeptide(L)'
;MLAIIGGPPARFAAYSELFQRALEKFGRPPLPVGVHSPGHVAATDEQAKAEFWPRWRDIIALVAEERGFAIPTEESFDTETGPRGALYVGSPETVAQKIATNLRALGATRFDLKYGMPGLTHEQLLTTIELYGHQVIPRVRELLS
;
A
#
# COMPACT_ATOMS: atom_id res chain seq x y z
N MET A 1 8.94 -8.61 11.07
CA MET A 1 9.11 -8.88 9.62
C MET A 1 8.47 -7.73 8.85
N LEU A 2 9.10 -7.22 7.83
CA LEU A 2 8.52 -6.26 6.90
C LEU A 2 8.31 -6.96 5.55
N ALA A 3 7.07 -6.97 5.05
CA ALA A 3 6.72 -7.56 3.77
C ALA A 3 6.49 -6.45 2.73
N ILE A 4 7.15 -6.57 1.58
CA ILE A 4 6.86 -5.76 0.41
C ILE A 4 5.76 -6.47 -0.36
N ILE A 5 4.64 -5.80 -0.59
CA ILE A 5 3.51 -6.40 -1.27
C ILE A 5 3.55 -6.04 -2.75
N GLY A 6 3.65 -7.07 -3.59
CA GLY A 6 3.42 -6.98 -5.03
C GLY A 6 2.26 -7.89 -5.42
N GLY A 7 1.15 -7.32 -5.85
CA GLY A 7 -0.11 -8.01 -6.14
C GLY A 7 -1.03 -8.13 -4.92
N PRO A 8 -2.12 -8.92 -4.99
CA PRO A 8 -3.16 -8.96 -3.96
C PRO A 8 -2.59 -9.29 -2.57
N PRO A 9 -2.75 -8.39 -1.56
CA PRO A 9 -2.16 -8.57 -0.24
C PRO A 9 -2.56 -9.88 0.44
N ALA A 10 -3.80 -10.31 0.30
CA ALA A 10 -4.33 -11.51 0.93
C ALA A 10 -3.55 -12.80 0.59
N ARG A 11 -2.91 -12.88 -0.59
CA ARG A 11 -2.07 -14.05 -0.96
C ARG A 11 -0.84 -14.22 -0.05
N PHE A 12 -0.45 -13.19 0.68
CA PHE A 12 0.70 -13.23 1.59
C PHE A 12 0.32 -13.69 3.01
N ALA A 13 -0.96 -13.90 3.32
CA ALA A 13 -1.41 -14.35 4.65
C ALA A 13 -0.71 -15.65 5.08
N ALA A 14 -0.58 -16.62 4.17
CA ALA A 14 0.10 -17.88 4.45
C ALA A 14 1.58 -17.71 4.87
N TYR A 15 2.27 -16.71 4.33
CA TYR A 15 3.65 -16.40 4.72
C TYR A 15 3.73 -15.76 6.10
N SER A 16 2.77 -14.89 6.45
CA SER A 16 2.66 -14.32 7.79
C SER A 16 2.40 -15.41 8.84
N GLU A 17 1.46 -16.32 8.56
CA GLU A 17 1.18 -17.46 9.42
C GLU A 17 2.39 -18.39 9.58
N LEU A 18 3.08 -18.71 8.47
CA LEU A 18 4.28 -19.52 8.50
C LEU A 18 5.37 -18.88 9.36
N PHE A 19 5.55 -17.56 9.27
CA PHE A 19 6.50 -16.83 10.10
C PHE A 19 6.17 -16.94 11.59
N GLN A 20 4.92 -16.74 11.99
CA GLN A 20 4.52 -16.86 13.40
C GLN A 20 4.67 -18.31 13.92
N ARG A 21 4.26 -19.29 13.12
CA ARG A 21 4.46 -20.72 13.46
C ARG A 21 5.95 -21.09 13.61
N ALA A 22 6.81 -20.52 12.78
CA ALA A 22 8.24 -20.73 12.91
C ALA A 22 8.79 -20.15 14.22
N LEU A 23 8.36 -18.93 14.59
CA LEU A 23 8.75 -18.34 15.88
C LEU A 23 8.32 -19.25 17.05
N GLU A 24 7.08 -19.70 17.07
CA GLU A 24 6.56 -20.62 18.08
C GLU A 24 7.38 -21.92 18.16
N LYS A 25 7.62 -22.55 17.00
CA LYS A 25 8.41 -23.80 16.91
C LYS A 25 9.81 -23.66 17.51
N PHE A 26 10.43 -22.48 17.37
CA PHE A 26 11.77 -22.20 17.90
C PHE A 26 11.75 -21.51 19.28
N GLY A 27 10.62 -21.51 19.97
CA GLY A 27 10.48 -20.91 21.32
C GLY A 27 10.73 -19.42 21.36
N ARG A 28 10.46 -18.72 20.24
CA ARG A 28 10.60 -17.26 20.15
C ARG A 28 9.26 -16.58 20.39
N PRO A 29 9.26 -15.43 21.05
CA PRO A 29 8.00 -14.67 21.21
C PRO A 29 7.48 -14.22 19.84
N PRO A 30 6.15 -14.00 19.70
CA PRO A 30 5.57 -13.42 18.50
C PRO A 30 6.24 -12.09 18.15
N LEU A 31 6.57 -11.91 16.89
CA LEU A 31 7.14 -10.66 16.38
C LEU A 31 6.15 -9.96 15.45
N PRO A 32 6.13 -8.61 15.46
CA PRO A 32 5.23 -7.87 14.61
C PRO A 32 5.52 -8.10 13.13
N VAL A 33 4.45 -8.15 12.34
CA VAL A 33 4.49 -8.14 10.87
C VAL A 33 4.12 -6.75 10.41
N GLY A 34 4.97 -6.16 9.58
CA GLY A 34 4.69 -4.89 8.90
C GLY A 34 4.54 -5.12 7.41
N VAL A 35 3.75 -4.30 6.76
CA VAL A 35 3.61 -4.23 5.31
C VAL A 35 3.97 -2.84 4.82
N HIS A 36 4.53 -2.77 3.62
CA HIS A 36 4.80 -1.49 2.98
C HIS A 36 4.40 -1.55 1.52
N SER A 37 3.80 -0.49 1.02
CA SER A 37 3.35 -0.43 -0.37
C SER A 37 3.32 1.01 -0.90
N PRO A 38 3.48 1.21 -2.23
CA PRO A 38 3.34 2.53 -2.83
C PRO A 38 1.91 3.06 -2.70
N GLY A 39 1.80 4.38 -2.57
CA GLY A 39 0.51 5.04 -2.57
C GLY A 39 0.60 6.56 -2.61
N HIS A 40 -0.58 7.16 -2.74
CA HIS A 40 -0.77 8.60 -2.80
C HIS A 40 -2.15 8.96 -2.25
N VAL A 41 -2.22 10.00 -1.43
CA VAL A 41 -3.48 10.44 -0.81
C VAL A 41 -3.78 11.86 -1.27
N ALA A 42 -4.96 12.07 -1.83
CA ALA A 42 -5.48 13.39 -2.20
C ALA A 42 -6.90 13.56 -1.64
N ALA A 43 -7.54 14.71 -1.89
CA ALA A 43 -8.85 15.00 -1.35
C ALA A 43 -9.95 14.04 -1.86
N THR A 44 -9.83 13.56 -3.10
CA THR A 44 -10.74 12.57 -3.71
C THR A 44 -9.99 11.44 -4.38
N ASP A 45 -10.69 10.33 -4.64
CA ASP A 45 -10.12 9.18 -5.34
C ASP A 45 -9.71 9.53 -6.77
N GLU A 46 -10.53 10.33 -7.46
CA GLU A 46 -10.28 10.77 -8.83
C GLU A 46 -9.02 11.64 -8.91
N GLN A 47 -8.88 12.59 -7.97
CA GLN A 47 -7.70 13.44 -7.89
C GLN A 47 -6.45 12.61 -7.64
N ALA A 48 -6.48 11.73 -6.64
CA ALA A 48 -5.35 10.88 -6.30
C ALA A 48 -4.89 10.03 -7.49
N LYS A 49 -5.83 9.43 -8.21
CA LYS A 49 -5.54 8.64 -9.40
C LYS A 49 -4.97 9.49 -10.53
N ALA A 50 -5.56 10.65 -10.81
CA ALA A 50 -5.10 11.55 -11.87
C ALA A 50 -3.67 12.06 -11.62
N GLU A 51 -3.31 12.33 -10.36
CA GLU A 51 -1.97 12.77 -9.97
C GLU A 51 -0.94 11.63 -10.02
N PHE A 52 -1.31 10.42 -9.58
CA PHE A 52 -0.40 9.31 -9.41
C PHE A 52 -0.18 8.48 -10.70
N TRP A 53 -1.23 8.25 -11.50
CA TRP A 53 -1.18 7.39 -12.68
C TRP A 53 -0.07 7.73 -13.67
N PRO A 54 0.10 8.99 -14.14
CA PRO A 54 1.16 9.29 -15.11
C PRO A 54 2.55 8.95 -14.57
N ARG A 55 2.78 9.20 -13.27
CA ARG A 55 4.06 8.96 -12.59
C ARG A 55 4.35 7.48 -12.42
N TRP A 56 3.32 6.73 -12.03
CA TRP A 56 3.40 5.28 -11.91
C TRP A 56 3.72 4.61 -13.24
N ARG A 57 2.98 4.97 -14.29
CA ARG A 57 3.21 4.46 -15.64
C ARG A 57 4.65 4.72 -16.11
N ASP A 58 5.13 5.96 -15.95
CA ASP A 58 6.44 6.37 -16.45
C ASP A 58 7.57 5.65 -15.69
N ILE A 59 7.46 5.48 -14.38
CA ILE A 59 8.44 4.74 -13.57
C ILE A 59 8.45 3.25 -13.93
N ILE A 60 7.29 2.63 -14.09
CA ILE A 60 7.25 1.21 -14.49
C ILE A 60 7.76 1.04 -15.92
N ALA A 61 7.39 1.93 -16.84
CA ALA A 61 7.91 1.89 -18.22
C ALA A 61 9.44 2.00 -18.25
N LEU A 62 10.04 2.84 -17.41
CA LEU A 62 11.50 2.99 -17.32
C LEU A 62 12.22 1.70 -16.92
N VAL A 63 11.62 0.89 -16.06
CA VAL A 63 12.22 -0.37 -15.57
C VAL A 63 11.65 -1.63 -16.23
N ALA A 64 10.64 -1.47 -17.08
CA ALA A 64 9.91 -2.58 -17.67
C ALA A 64 10.81 -3.46 -18.53
N GLU A 65 11.61 -2.86 -19.39
CA GLU A 65 12.52 -3.58 -20.27
C GLU A 65 13.58 -4.38 -19.50
N GLU A 66 14.17 -3.75 -18.49
CA GLU A 66 15.23 -4.36 -17.67
C GLU A 66 14.69 -5.51 -16.79
N ARG A 67 13.47 -5.37 -16.24
CA ARG A 67 12.89 -6.31 -15.28
C ARG A 67 11.86 -7.26 -15.86
N GLY A 68 11.56 -7.17 -17.15
CA GLY A 68 10.56 -7.99 -17.80
C GLY A 68 9.13 -7.72 -17.32
N PHE A 69 8.83 -6.49 -16.89
CA PHE A 69 7.47 -6.10 -16.51
C PHE A 69 6.67 -5.68 -17.75
N ALA A 70 5.35 -5.90 -17.71
CA ALA A 70 4.46 -5.27 -18.66
C ALA A 70 4.32 -3.77 -18.34
N ILE A 71 4.26 -2.93 -19.38
CA ILE A 71 3.94 -1.50 -19.21
C ILE A 71 2.49 -1.41 -18.71
N PRO A 72 2.21 -0.69 -17.61
CA PRO A 72 0.87 -0.61 -17.06
C PRO A 72 -0.10 0.07 -18.02
N THR A 73 -1.32 -0.44 -18.06
CA THR A 73 -2.48 0.20 -18.69
C THR A 73 -3.35 0.86 -17.60
N GLU A 74 -4.26 1.74 -17.97
CA GLU A 74 -5.23 2.33 -17.04
C GLU A 74 -6.08 1.24 -16.37
N GLU A 75 -6.50 0.22 -17.10
CA GLU A 75 -7.24 -0.92 -16.56
C GLU A 75 -6.44 -1.69 -15.49
N SER A 76 -5.14 -1.96 -15.76
CA SER A 76 -4.27 -2.60 -14.78
C SER A 76 -4.04 -1.71 -13.56
N PHE A 77 -3.92 -0.40 -13.74
CA PHE A 77 -3.80 0.56 -12.65
C PHE A 77 -5.08 0.63 -11.80
N ASP A 78 -6.26 0.64 -12.42
CA ASP A 78 -7.53 0.59 -11.70
C ASP A 78 -7.67 -0.71 -10.88
N THR A 79 -7.21 -1.82 -11.42
CA THR A 79 -7.15 -3.10 -10.70
C THR A 79 -6.23 -2.99 -9.48
N GLU A 80 -5.02 -2.43 -9.64
CA GLU A 80 -4.02 -2.28 -8.57
C GLU A 80 -4.42 -1.24 -7.51
N THR A 81 -5.15 -0.20 -7.87
CA THR A 81 -5.69 0.78 -6.91
C THR A 81 -6.97 0.30 -6.26
N GLY A 82 -7.66 -0.67 -6.84
CA GLY A 82 -8.88 -1.29 -6.28
C GLY A 82 -8.65 -1.98 -4.93
N PRO A 83 -9.72 -2.46 -4.28
CA PRO A 83 -9.67 -3.00 -2.91
C PRO A 83 -8.70 -4.17 -2.72
N ARG A 84 -8.47 -4.96 -3.77
CA ARG A 84 -7.60 -6.14 -3.76
C ARG A 84 -6.20 -5.91 -4.33
N GLY A 85 -5.96 -4.73 -4.90
CA GLY A 85 -4.66 -4.40 -5.50
C GLY A 85 -3.61 -3.96 -4.48
N ALA A 86 -2.39 -3.73 -4.94
CA ALA A 86 -1.25 -3.39 -4.10
C ALA A 86 -1.00 -1.88 -3.96
N LEU A 87 -1.65 -1.02 -4.75
CA LEU A 87 -1.45 0.42 -4.71
C LEU A 87 -2.47 1.09 -3.78
N TYR A 88 -2.00 1.91 -2.85
CA TYR A 88 -2.83 2.63 -1.87
C TYR A 88 -3.02 4.08 -2.33
N VAL A 89 -3.84 4.25 -3.38
CA VAL A 89 -4.12 5.53 -4.03
C VAL A 89 -5.59 5.86 -3.88
N GLY A 90 -5.90 7.03 -3.35
CA GLY A 90 -7.29 7.46 -3.16
C GLY A 90 -7.45 8.55 -2.12
N SER A 91 -8.70 8.79 -1.76
CA SER A 91 -9.09 9.66 -0.65
C SER A 91 -8.66 9.07 0.70
N PRO A 92 -8.61 9.85 1.79
CA PRO A 92 -8.28 9.34 3.11
C PRO A 92 -9.12 8.14 3.54
N GLU A 93 -10.43 8.15 3.29
CA GLU A 93 -11.32 7.04 3.65
C GLU A 93 -11.02 5.78 2.84
N THR A 94 -10.87 5.90 1.53
CA THR A 94 -10.53 4.76 0.64
C THR A 94 -9.22 4.10 1.06
N VAL A 95 -8.18 4.90 1.33
CA VAL A 95 -6.87 4.40 1.73
C VAL A 95 -6.93 3.77 3.13
N ALA A 96 -7.65 4.39 4.08
CA ALA A 96 -7.80 3.85 5.43
C ALA A 96 -8.52 2.50 5.46
N GLN A 97 -9.63 2.36 4.73
CA GLN A 97 -10.38 1.11 4.60
C GLN A 97 -9.50 -0.02 4.03
N LYS A 98 -8.73 0.30 2.98
CA LYS A 98 -7.84 -0.66 2.35
C LYS A 98 -6.71 -1.10 3.28
N ILE A 99 -6.09 -0.17 4.02
CA ILE A 99 -5.07 -0.48 5.02
C ILE A 99 -5.64 -1.39 6.11
N ALA A 100 -6.77 -1.01 6.71
CA ALA A 100 -7.38 -1.79 7.79
C ALA A 100 -7.76 -3.21 7.35
N THR A 101 -8.34 -3.34 6.16
CA THR A 101 -8.70 -4.65 5.57
C THR A 101 -7.46 -5.53 5.41
N ASN A 102 -6.38 -4.97 4.87
CA ASN A 102 -5.16 -5.74 4.61
C ASN A 102 -4.38 -6.07 5.89
N LEU A 103 -4.34 -5.17 6.87
CA LEU A 103 -3.73 -5.47 8.17
C LEU A 103 -4.44 -6.63 8.87
N ARG A 104 -5.79 -6.66 8.85
CA ARG A 104 -6.55 -7.79 9.40
C ARG A 104 -6.27 -9.09 8.66
N ALA A 105 -6.32 -9.07 7.31
CA ALA A 105 -6.11 -10.25 6.50
C ALA A 105 -4.71 -10.87 6.66
N LEU A 106 -3.70 -10.07 6.97
CA LEU A 106 -2.31 -10.48 7.11
C LEU A 106 -1.89 -10.73 8.56
N GLY A 107 -2.74 -10.43 9.56
CA GLY A 107 -2.34 -10.38 10.95
C GLY A 107 -1.20 -9.38 11.19
N ALA A 108 -1.12 -8.34 10.37
CA ALA A 108 -0.07 -7.33 10.43
C ALA A 108 -0.45 -6.19 11.40
N THR A 109 0.56 -5.61 12.04
CA THR A 109 0.37 -4.56 13.05
C THR A 109 0.98 -3.23 12.64
N ARG A 110 1.60 -3.16 11.47
CA ARG A 110 2.25 -1.96 10.93
C ARG A 110 2.02 -1.85 9.43
N PHE A 111 1.74 -0.63 8.98
CA PHE A 111 1.67 -0.27 7.57
C PHE A 111 2.54 0.97 7.31
N ASP A 112 3.42 0.87 6.31
CA ASP A 112 4.27 1.97 5.87
C ASP A 112 3.86 2.39 4.44
N LEU A 113 3.32 3.60 4.28
CA LEU A 113 3.01 4.15 2.97
C LEU A 113 4.28 4.67 2.30
N LYS A 114 4.66 4.09 1.17
CA LYS A 114 5.71 4.64 0.32
C LYS A 114 5.11 5.75 -0.56
N TYR A 115 5.05 6.96 -0.05
CA TYR A 115 4.43 8.11 -0.71
C TYR A 115 5.35 8.85 -1.70
N GLY A 116 6.67 8.70 -1.57
CA GLY A 116 7.65 9.37 -2.43
C GLY A 116 7.70 8.74 -3.82
N MET A 117 6.92 9.30 -4.76
CA MET A 117 6.93 8.91 -6.16
C MET A 117 7.64 10.00 -6.98
N PRO A 118 8.68 9.65 -7.78
CA PRO A 118 9.31 10.61 -8.69
C PRO A 118 8.30 11.28 -9.61
N GLY A 119 8.42 12.60 -9.75
CA GLY A 119 7.54 13.40 -10.61
C GLY A 119 6.27 13.94 -9.94
N LEU A 120 5.94 13.53 -8.72
CA LEU A 120 4.99 14.27 -7.90
C LEU A 120 5.59 15.59 -7.44
N THR A 121 4.78 16.65 -7.39
CA THR A 121 5.22 17.97 -6.90
C THR A 121 5.43 17.96 -5.40
N HIS A 122 6.21 18.91 -4.89
CA HIS A 122 6.40 19.07 -3.45
C HIS A 122 5.07 19.29 -2.71
N GLU A 123 4.16 20.06 -3.28
CA GLU A 123 2.82 20.32 -2.74
C GLU A 123 1.99 19.03 -2.65
N GLN A 124 1.98 18.20 -3.70
CA GLN A 124 1.30 16.90 -3.68
C GLN A 124 1.85 15.96 -2.62
N LEU A 125 3.18 15.95 -2.43
CA LEU A 125 3.82 15.15 -1.38
C LEU A 125 3.45 15.64 0.02
N LEU A 126 3.44 16.95 0.26
CA LEU A 126 3.00 17.54 1.54
C LEU A 126 1.52 17.24 1.81
N THR A 127 0.65 17.40 0.82
CA THR A 127 -0.77 17.06 0.93
C THR A 127 -0.96 15.60 1.33
N THR A 128 -0.22 14.67 0.70
CA THR A 128 -0.26 13.25 1.07
C THR A 128 0.16 13.05 2.53
N ILE A 129 1.25 13.69 2.99
CA ILE A 129 1.72 13.58 4.38
C ILE A 129 0.67 14.07 5.37
N GLU A 130 0.08 15.25 5.10
CA GLU A 130 -0.93 15.86 5.95
C GLU A 130 -2.21 15.02 6.04
N LEU A 131 -2.76 14.61 4.89
CA LEU A 131 -3.96 13.77 4.85
C LEU A 131 -3.71 12.40 5.48
N TYR A 132 -2.56 11.81 5.23
CA TYR A 132 -2.19 10.53 5.83
C TYR A 132 -2.07 10.63 7.36
N GLY A 133 -1.37 11.65 7.85
CA GLY A 133 -1.17 11.86 9.29
C GLY A 133 -2.44 12.21 10.04
N HIS A 134 -3.24 13.14 9.50
CA HIS A 134 -4.40 13.70 10.20
C HIS A 134 -5.72 12.96 9.96
N GLN A 135 -5.84 12.21 8.87
CA GLN A 135 -7.10 11.54 8.51
C GLN A 135 -6.94 10.02 8.39
N VAL A 136 -5.96 9.54 7.60
CA VAL A 136 -5.82 8.10 7.36
C VAL A 136 -5.42 7.35 8.63
N ILE A 137 -4.37 7.77 9.33
CA ILE A 137 -3.88 7.07 10.52
C ILE A 137 -4.95 6.99 11.62
N PRO A 138 -5.64 8.09 12.02
CA PRO A 138 -6.72 8.01 12.99
C PRO A 138 -7.84 7.07 12.53
N ARG A 139 -8.25 7.17 11.28
CA ARG A 139 -9.32 6.34 10.73
C ARG A 139 -8.97 4.85 10.71
N VAL A 140 -7.74 4.50 10.36
CA VAL A 140 -7.26 3.10 10.44
C VAL A 140 -7.34 2.59 11.88
N ARG A 141 -6.96 3.39 12.88
CA ARG A 141 -7.05 3.01 14.29
C ARG A 141 -8.49 2.75 14.73
N GLU A 142 -9.42 3.62 14.33
CA GLU A 142 -10.85 3.42 14.59
C GLU A 142 -11.37 2.13 13.95
N LEU A 143 -11.00 1.87 12.70
CA LEU A 143 -11.42 0.67 11.99
C LEU A 143 -10.86 -0.61 12.61
N LEU A 144 -9.71 -0.57 13.28
CA LEU A 144 -9.05 -1.74 13.86
C LEU A 144 -9.39 -1.95 15.35
N SER A 145 -9.99 -0.95 16.01
CA SER A 145 -10.50 -1.09 17.37
C SER A 145 -11.80 -1.91 17.39
#